data_2b3a95c4142145d3b29a2cb715d1b515
#
_entry.id   2b3a95c4142145d3b29a2cb715d1b515
#
_cell.length_a   1.000
_cell.length_b   1.000
_cell.length_c   1.000
_cell.angle_alpha   90.00
_cell.angle_beta   90.00
_cell.angle_gamma   90.00
#
_symmetry.space_group_name_H-M   'P 1'
#
loop_
_entity.id
_entity.type
_entity.pdbx_description
1 polymer ?
#
loop_
_entity_poly.entity_id
_entity_poly.type
_entity_poly.pdbx_seq_one_letter_code
_entity_poly.pdbx_strand_id
1 'polypeptide(L)'
;MYTIYGFYKFKKIKFLKKYQLLFQKEISNNNIKGTIILSSEGINGTISGKKDNINKIIKILKKQIRFKDFDSKNLSKSYFQPFHKGKIKIKNEVVPLGLKINSKNKKLNRYISGKSWNKLISNKETLVIDARKPFEY
;
A
#
# COMPACT_ATOMS: atom_id res chain seq x y z
N MET A 1 -10.90 10.54 16.24
CA MET A 1 -9.76 9.65 15.95
C MET A 1 -9.80 9.25 14.48
N TYR A 2 -8.67 9.29 13.80
CA TYR A 2 -8.50 8.91 12.40
C TYR A 2 -7.88 7.51 12.31
N THR A 3 -8.33 6.73 11.34
CA THR A 3 -7.72 5.46 10.96
C THR A 3 -6.76 5.71 9.81
N ILE A 4 -5.53 5.23 9.92
CA ILE A 4 -4.54 5.22 8.85
C ILE A 4 -4.48 3.80 8.30
N TYR A 5 -4.60 3.66 7.00
CA TYR A 5 -4.62 2.37 6.32
C TYR A 5 -3.59 2.35 5.19
N GLY A 6 -2.51 1.61 5.41
CA GLY A 6 -1.51 1.31 4.39
C GLY A 6 -1.83 -0.01 3.71
N PHE A 7 -1.63 -0.11 2.40
CA PHE A 7 -1.94 -1.32 1.64
C PHE A 7 -1.17 -1.38 0.33
N TYR A 8 -0.96 -2.60 -0.16
CA TYR A 8 -0.61 -2.84 -1.55
C TYR A 8 -1.22 -4.13 -2.09
N LYS A 9 -1.38 -4.18 -3.42
CA LYS A 9 -1.82 -5.35 -4.17
C LYS A 9 -1.17 -5.39 -5.53
N PHE A 10 -0.47 -6.47 -5.82
CA PHE A 10 -0.05 -6.78 -7.17
C PHE A 10 -1.19 -7.45 -7.93
N LYS A 11 -1.68 -6.77 -8.94
CA LYS A 11 -2.72 -7.25 -9.84
C LYS A 11 -2.71 -6.44 -11.12
N LYS A 12 -2.73 -7.10 -12.27
CA LYS A 12 -2.82 -6.42 -13.57
C LYS A 12 -4.07 -5.54 -13.62
N ILE A 13 -3.87 -4.23 -13.75
CA ILE A 13 -4.93 -3.22 -13.82
C ILE A 13 -4.88 -2.60 -15.21
N LYS A 14 -6.04 -2.61 -15.89
CA LYS A 14 -6.28 -1.89 -17.14
C LYS A 14 -7.05 -0.60 -16.84
N PHE A 15 -7.12 0.32 -17.82
CA PHE A 15 -7.92 1.55 -17.74
C PHE A 15 -7.58 2.46 -16.54
N LEU A 16 -6.30 2.63 -16.25
CA LEU A 16 -5.79 3.38 -15.08
C LEU A 16 -6.42 4.77 -14.95
N LYS A 17 -6.59 5.50 -16.06
CA LYS A 17 -7.19 6.84 -16.07
C LYS A 17 -8.64 6.83 -15.59
N LYS A 18 -9.43 5.85 -16.02
CA LYS A 18 -10.81 5.65 -15.55
C LYS A 18 -10.84 5.45 -14.03
N TYR A 19 -9.99 4.58 -13.51
CA TYR A 19 -9.92 4.33 -12.05
C TYR A 19 -9.36 5.52 -11.29
N GLN A 20 -8.41 6.26 -11.85
CA GLN A 20 -7.92 7.49 -11.24
C GLN A 20 -9.06 8.48 -10.98
N LEU A 21 -9.87 8.76 -11.99
CA LEU A 21 -11.01 9.69 -11.88
C LEU A 21 -12.06 9.19 -10.88
N LEU A 22 -12.44 7.92 -10.98
CA LEU A 22 -13.40 7.29 -10.08
C LEU A 22 -12.92 7.38 -8.62
N PHE A 23 -11.72 6.92 -8.34
CA PHE A 23 -11.21 6.86 -6.97
C PHE A 23 -10.91 8.26 -6.41
N GLN A 24 -10.49 9.22 -7.26
CA GLN A 24 -10.31 10.60 -6.83
C GLN A 24 -11.63 11.21 -6.35
N LYS A 25 -12.73 10.98 -7.07
CA LYS A 25 -14.08 11.39 -6.67
C LYS A 25 -14.48 10.72 -5.34
N GLU A 26 -14.26 9.42 -5.23
CA GLU A 26 -14.66 8.65 -4.04
C GLU A 26 -13.89 9.09 -2.78
N ILE A 27 -12.56 9.29 -2.85
CA ILE A 27 -11.79 9.74 -1.70
C ILE A 27 -12.16 11.17 -1.30
N SER A 28 -12.47 12.05 -2.26
CA SER A 28 -12.93 13.41 -1.99
C SER A 28 -14.28 13.42 -1.28
N ASN A 29 -15.27 12.69 -1.80
CA ASN A 29 -16.62 12.61 -1.23
C ASN A 29 -16.65 12.00 0.18
N ASN A 30 -15.67 11.16 0.51
CA ASN A 30 -15.60 10.50 1.82
C ASN A 30 -14.55 11.12 2.76
N ASN A 31 -14.04 12.33 2.46
CA ASN A 31 -13.03 13.02 3.28
C ASN A 31 -11.80 12.15 3.58
N ILE A 32 -11.36 11.34 2.62
CA ILE A 32 -10.15 10.54 2.72
C ILE A 32 -8.96 11.35 2.26
N LYS A 33 -7.90 11.36 3.06
CA LYS A 33 -6.62 11.98 2.75
C LYS A 33 -5.54 10.91 2.55
N GLY A 34 -4.41 11.29 1.97
CA GLY A 34 -3.30 10.39 1.67
C GLY A 34 -3.12 10.17 0.17
N THR A 35 -2.30 9.21 -0.21
CA THR A 35 -1.99 8.94 -1.60
C THR A 35 -2.26 7.49 -1.96
N ILE A 36 -2.92 7.27 -3.09
CA ILE A 36 -3.06 5.97 -3.73
C ILE A 36 -2.33 6.03 -5.06
N ILE A 37 -1.45 5.09 -5.30
CA ILE A 37 -0.71 4.89 -6.54
C ILE A 37 -1.37 3.75 -7.32
N LEU A 38 -1.69 4.02 -8.58
CA LEU A 38 -2.18 3.04 -9.54
C LEU A 38 -1.10 2.80 -10.59
N SER A 39 -0.85 1.56 -10.92
CA SER A 39 -0.02 1.18 -12.06
C SER A 39 -0.62 -0.01 -12.80
N SER A 40 -0.08 -0.35 -13.96
CA SER A 40 -0.51 -1.54 -14.72
C SER A 40 -0.26 -2.84 -13.95
N GLU A 41 0.65 -2.85 -12.97
CA GLU A 41 1.01 -4.02 -12.17
C GLU A 41 0.29 -4.08 -10.81
N GLY A 42 -0.44 -3.01 -10.40
CA GLY A 42 -1.17 -3.06 -9.15
C GLY A 42 -1.55 -1.71 -8.54
N ILE A 43 -1.82 -1.75 -7.25
CA ILE A 43 -2.21 -0.61 -6.43
C ILE A 43 -1.42 -0.59 -5.12
N ASN A 44 -0.98 0.60 -4.71
CA ASN A 44 -0.31 0.86 -3.44
C ASN A 44 -0.83 2.16 -2.84
N GLY A 45 -0.91 2.26 -1.54
CA GLY A 45 -1.33 3.52 -0.93
C GLY A 45 -1.29 3.53 0.58
N THR A 46 -1.25 4.74 1.11
CA THR A 46 -1.53 5.02 2.52
C THR A 46 -2.56 6.14 2.58
N ILE A 47 -3.67 5.85 3.21
CA ILE A 47 -4.83 6.75 3.32
C ILE A 47 -5.27 6.89 4.77
N SER A 48 -5.92 8.00 5.08
CA SER A 48 -6.43 8.30 6.41
C SER A 48 -7.81 8.94 6.35
N GLY A 49 -8.65 8.60 7.31
CA GLY A 49 -10.00 9.11 7.46
C GLY A 49 -10.73 8.52 8.65
N LYS A 50 -12.02 8.81 8.81
CA LYS A 50 -12.86 8.12 9.78
C LYS A 50 -12.96 6.64 9.40
N LYS A 51 -13.05 5.75 10.39
CA LYS A 51 -13.02 4.29 10.20
C LYS A 51 -14.03 3.81 9.15
N ASP A 52 -15.27 4.30 9.20
CA ASP A 52 -16.33 3.86 8.28
C ASP A 52 -16.05 4.31 6.85
N ASN A 53 -15.51 5.54 6.68
CA ASN A 53 -15.13 6.05 5.37
C ASN A 53 -13.95 5.26 4.78
N ILE A 54 -12.96 4.89 5.59
CA ILE A 54 -11.87 3.99 5.18
C ILE A 54 -12.43 2.65 4.72
N ASN A 55 -13.30 2.02 5.51
CA ASN A 55 -13.92 0.74 5.17
C ASN A 55 -14.71 0.81 3.85
N LYS A 56 -15.44 1.92 3.63
CA LYS A 56 -16.17 2.16 2.39
C LYS A 56 -15.24 2.23 1.18
N ILE A 57 -14.17 3.02 1.27
CA ILE A 57 -13.18 3.15 0.18
C ILE A 57 -12.51 1.81 -0.11
N ILE A 58 -12.12 1.05 0.91
CA ILE A 58 -11.51 -0.28 0.75
C ILE A 58 -12.46 -1.24 0.00
N LYS A 59 -13.75 -1.23 0.33
CA LYS A 59 -14.75 -2.03 -0.40
C LYS A 59 -14.86 -1.60 -1.86
N ILE A 60 -14.87 -0.29 -2.15
CA ILE A 60 -14.91 0.23 -3.51
C ILE A 60 -13.68 -0.19 -4.31
N LEU A 61 -12.46 -0.03 -3.75
CA LEU A 61 -11.21 -0.46 -4.41
C LEU A 61 -11.24 -1.95 -4.75
N LYS A 62 -11.59 -2.80 -3.79
CA LYS A 62 -11.67 -4.25 -3.97
C LYS A 62 -12.69 -4.63 -5.06
N LYS A 63 -13.89 -4.03 -5.03
CA LYS A 63 -14.96 -4.30 -6.00
C LYS A 63 -14.55 -3.87 -7.41
N GLN A 64 -14.05 -2.64 -7.58
CA GLN A 64 -13.73 -2.08 -8.89
C GLN A 64 -12.53 -2.77 -9.55
N ILE A 65 -11.48 -3.04 -8.80
CA ILE A 65 -10.28 -3.72 -9.30
C ILE A 65 -10.46 -5.26 -9.30
N ARG A 66 -11.53 -5.77 -8.69
CA ARG A 66 -11.88 -7.20 -8.62
C ARG A 66 -10.82 -8.06 -7.95
N PHE A 67 -10.52 -7.80 -6.69
CA PHE A 67 -9.66 -8.66 -5.86
C PHE A 67 -10.25 -8.89 -4.47
N LYS A 68 -9.91 -10.05 -3.87
CA LYS A 68 -10.45 -10.47 -2.57
C LYS A 68 -9.77 -9.75 -1.42
N ASP A 69 -8.43 -9.76 -1.38
CA ASP A 69 -7.67 -9.10 -0.32
C ASP A 69 -6.36 -8.51 -0.83
N PHE A 70 -5.81 -7.55 -0.07
CA PHE A 70 -4.50 -6.97 -0.32
C PHE A 70 -3.39 -7.98 -0.04
N ASP A 71 -2.25 -7.84 -0.69
CA ASP A 71 -1.07 -8.67 -0.44
C ASP A 71 -0.43 -8.29 0.89
N SER A 72 -0.49 -7.01 1.24
CA SER A 72 -0.18 -6.52 2.58
C SER A 72 -1.09 -5.37 2.96
N LYS A 73 -1.34 -5.25 4.25
CA LYS A 73 -2.13 -4.18 4.86
C LYS A 73 -1.57 -3.86 6.24
N ASN A 74 -1.54 -2.58 6.56
CA ASN A 74 -1.17 -2.07 7.88
C ASN A 74 -2.22 -1.09 8.37
N LEU A 75 -2.57 -1.16 9.64
CA LEU A 75 -3.59 -0.34 10.27
C LEU A 75 -3.01 0.34 11.50
N SER A 76 -3.14 1.66 11.55
CA SER A 76 -2.80 2.44 12.72
C SER A 76 -3.85 3.53 12.99
N LYS A 77 -3.72 4.24 14.09
CA LYS A 77 -4.64 5.29 14.52
C LYS A 77 -3.88 6.58 14.81
N SER A 78 -4.53 7.71 14.58
CA SER A 78 -4.02 9.03 14.92
C SER A 78 -5.13 9.90 15.52
N TYR A 79 -4.78 10.77 16.47
CA TYR A 79 -5.69 11.77 17.02
C TYR A 79 -5.95 12.93 16.06
N PHE A 80 -5.03 13.20 15.15
CA PHE A 80 -5.14 14.22 14.10
C PHE A 80 -5.10 13.62 12.71
N GLN A 81 -5.52 14.38 11.70
CA GLN A 81 -5.43 13.98 10.30
C GLN A 81 -3.99 14.12 9.80
N PRO A 82 -3.27 13.01 9.53
CA PRO A 82 -1.83 13.07 9.22
C PRO A 82 -1.52 13.53 7.79
N PHE A 83 -2.53 13.61 6.93
CA PHE A 83 -2.35 14.01 5.53
C PHE A 83 -3.20 15.23 5.18
N HIS A 84 -2.63 16.16 4.41
CA HIS A 84 -3.33 17.39 4.01
C HIS A 84 -4.31 17.17 2.85
N LYS A 85 -3.95 16.33 1.87
CA LYS A 85 -4.73 16.14 0.62
C LYS A 85 -4.90 14.66 0.30
N GLY A 86 -6.03 14.32 -0.36
CA GLY A 86 -6.26 13.00 -0.96
C GLY A 86 -5.87 13.03 -2.43
N LYS A 87 -4.99 12.12 -2.89
CA LYS A 87 -4.48 12.07 -4.26
C LYS A 87 -4.45 10.65 -4.81
N ILE A 88 -4.91 10.49 -6.05
CA ILE A 88 -4.72 9.27 -6.84
C ILE A 88 -3.68 9.56 -7.92
N LYS A 89 -2.55 8.85 -7.90
CA LYS A 89 -1.45 9.02 -8.85
C LYS A 89 -1.31 7.80 -9.73
N ILE A 90 -1.10 8.00 -11.03
CA ILE A 90 -0.68 6.95 -11.94
C ILE A 90 0.85 6.96 -12.01
N LYS A 91 1.46 5.80 -11.84
CA LYS A 91 2.91 5.58 -11.93
C LYS A 91 3.18 4.35 -12.81
N ASN A 92 4.39 4.24 -13.33
CA ASN A 92 4.81 3.07 -14.09
C ASN A 92 4.89 1.81 -13.22
N GLU A 93 5.34 1.98 -11.97
CA GLU A 93 5.51 0.92 -10.99
C GLU A 93 4.71 1.20 -9.72
N VAL A 94 4.21 0.16 -9.07
CA VAL A 94 3.54 0.24 -7.75
C VAL A 94 4.55 0.54 -6.66
N VAL A 95 5.72 -0.10 -6.75
CA VAL A 95 6.90 0.14 -5.91
C VAL A 95 8.07 0.41 -6.86
N PRO A 96 8.73 1.57 -6.76
CA PRO A 96 9.78 1.95 -7.70
C PRO A 96 11.06 1.14 -7.45
N LEU A 97 11.16 -0.03 -8.06
CA LEU A 97 12.32 -0.92 -7.98
C LEU A 97 13.19 -0.86 -9.25
N GLY A 98 12.67 -0.30 -10.35
CA GLY A 98 13.33 -0.30 -11.66
C GLY A 98 13.47 -1.70 -12.28
N LEU A 99 12.79 -2.69 -11.72
CA LEU A 99 12.84 -4.09 -12.15
C LEU A 99 11.43 -4.61 -12.36
N LYS A 100 11.22 -5.37 -13.45
CA LYS A 100 9.96 -6.09 -13.65
C LYS A 100 9.85 -7.21 -12.63
N ILE A 101 8.97 -7.05 -11.65
CA ILE A 101 8.69 -8.10 -10.66
C ILE A 101 7.91 -9.21 -11.34
N ASN A 102 8.52 -10.40 -11.44
CA ASN A 102 7.83 -11.59 -11.88
C ASN A 102 7.07 -12.18 -10.68
N SER A 103 5.78 -11.86 -10.57
CA SER A 103 4.89 -12.28 -9.46
C SER A 103 4.74 -13.81 -9.34
N LYS A 104 5.24 -14.58 -10.31
CA LYS A 104 5.23 -16.04 -10.27
C LYS A 104 6.25 -16.64 -9.28
N ASN A 105 7.28 -15.90 -8.88
CA ASN A 105 8.27 -16.34 -7.90
C ASN A 105 7.81 -16.09 -6.46
N LYS A 106 6.72 -16.74 -6.03
CA LYS A 106 6.23 -16.71 -4.64
C LYS A 106 7.24 -17.25 -3.61
N LYS A 107 8.33 -17.89 -4.05
CA LYS A 107 9.35 -18.48 -3.14
C LYS A 107 10.32 -17.44 -2.55
N LEU A 108 10.39 -16.22 -3.07
CA LEU A 108 11.36 -15.19 -2.64
C LEU A 108 10.87 -14.33 -1.46
N ASN A 109 9.56 -14.24 -1.22
CA ASN A 109 9.01 -13.44 -0.12
C ASN A 109 8.78 -14.33 1.11
N ARG A 110 9.82 -14.55 1.91
CA ARG A 110 9.70 -15.27 3.18
C ARG A 110 9.56 -14.25 4.31
N TYR A 111 8.38 -14.21 4.90
CA TYR A 111 8.21 -13.57 6.20
C TYR A 111 8.78 -14.49 7.27
N ILE A 112 9.61 -13.93 8.14
CA ILE A 112 10.15 -14.66 9.29
C ILE A 112 9.59 -14.07 10.58
N SER A 113 9.43 -14.92 11.61
CA SER A 113 9.00 -14.46 12.92
C SER A 113 10.06 -13.56 13.57
N GLY A 114 9.67 -12.68 14.49
CA GLY A 114 10.62 -11.85 15.24
C GLY A 114 11.71 -12.67 15.95
N LYS A 115 11.35 -13.85 16.49
CA LYS A 115 12.33 -14.78 17.10
C LYS A 115 13.34 -15.29 16.08
N SER A 116 12.90 -15.68 14.88
CA SER A 116 13.79 -16.10 13.79
C SER A 116 14.64 -14.95 13.25
N TRP A 117 14.07 -13.73 13.19
CA TRP A 117 14.79 -12.53 12.84
C TRP A 117 15.94 -12.27 13.81
N ASN A 118 15.68 -12.27 15.13
CA ASN A 118 16.72 -12.06 16.15
C ASN A 118 17.85 -13.09 16.04
N LYS A 119 17.52 -14.35 15.76
CA LYS A 119 18.52 -15.40 15.54
C LYS A 119 19.38 -15.13 14.29
N LEU A 120 18.75 -14.65 13.20
CA LEU A 120 19.47 -14.32 11.98
C LEU A 120 20.43 -13.15 12.16
N ILE A 121 19.98 -12.03 12.73
CA ILE A 121 20.82 -10.84 12.91
C ILE A 121 21.94 -11.03 13.94
N SER A 122 21.80 -12.01 14.84
CA SER A 122 22.86 -12.37 15.80
C SER A 122 23.96 -13.24 15.18
N ASN A 123 23.76 -13.74 13.96
CA ASN A 123 24.78 -14.52 13.26
C ASN A 123 25.79 -13.57 12.59
N LYS A 124 27.09 -13.75 12.86
CA LYS A 124 28.19 -12.94 12.31
C LYS A 124 28.27 -12.98 10.78
N GLU A 125 27.79 -14.06 10.15
CA GLU A 125 27.72 -14.24 8.68
C GLU A 125 26.52 -13.54 8.05
N THR A 126 25.64 -12.88 8.82
CA THR A 126 24.45 -12.21 8.32
C THR A 126 24.71 -10.74 8.10
N LEU A 127 24.61 -10.27 6.86
CA LEU A 127 24.57 -8.85 6.53
C LEU A 127 23.13 -8.34 6.54
N VAL A 128 22.88 -7.33 7.38
CA VAL A 128 21.57 -6.64 7.42
C VAL A 128 21.68 -5.35 6.60
N ILE A 129 20.84 -5.23 5.57
CA ILE A 129 20.76 -4.02 4.75
C ILE A 129 19.41 -3.35 5.01
N ASP A 130 19.43 -2.14 5.56
CA ASP A 130 18.24 -1.30 5.68
C ASP A 130 18.06 -0.48 4.39
N ALA A 131 17.03 -0.82 3.63
CA ALA A 131 16.71 -0.16 2.37
C ALA A 131 15.79 1.07 2.54
N ARG A 132 15.44 1.44 3.77
CA ARG A 132 14.63 2.65 4.04
C ARG A 132 15.44 3.91 3.75
N LYS A 133 14.72 4.97 3.37
CA LYS A 133 15.33 6.30 3.23
C LYS A 133 15.62 6.90 4.61
N PRO A 134 16.62 7.83 4.74
CA PRO A 134 17.00 8.40 6.04
C PRO A 134 15.86 9.00 6.87
N PHE A 135 14.78 9.45 6.23
CA PHE A 135 13.63 10.05 6.92
C PHE A 135 12.53 9.03 7.30
N GLU A 136 12.74 7.75 7.07
CA GLU A 136 11.77 6.67 7.34
C GLU A 136 12.10 5.87 8.61
N TYR A 137 13.20 6.21 9.31
CA TYR A 137 13.61 5.58 10.57
C TYR A 137 13.84 6.58 11.69
#